data_938e8cd5b36c02b789d244493c9a97e6
#
_entry.id   938e8cd5b36c02b789d244493c9a97e6
#
_cell.length_a   1.000
_cell.length_b   1.000
_cell.length_c   1.000
_cell.angle_alpha   90.00
_cell.angle_beta   90.00
_cell.angle_gamma   90.00
#
_symmetry.space_group_name_H-M   'P 1'
#
loop_
_entity.id
_entity.type
_entity.pdbx_description
1 polymer ?
#
loop_
_entity_poly.entity_id
_entity_poly.type
_entity_poly.pdbx_seq_one_letter_code
_entity_poly.pdbx_strand_id
1 'polypeptide(L)'
;MTGKAGLKAGLIGTAVLLVMTVINQFLPAGGLVYVSCGISLMLYTGIGVLAGFLLAPPRTPGKGASAGALAGLIGGGISGLVGTIIMTVRLAQGMGLAGVDPQQMQQLAEMGLDPRVMAIPGLICNLALGSGLAAIGGAIFAAVKSD
;
A
#
# COMPACT_ATOMS: atom_id res chain seq x y z
N MET A 1 -11.74 20.69 -4.81
CA MET A 1 -10.90 20.75 -3.59
C MET A 1 -10.51 19.36 -3.04
N THR A 2 -11.14 18.28 -3.50
CA THR A 2 -10.83 16.87 -3.13
C THR A 2 -9.37 16.48 -3.40
N GLY A 3 -8.80 16.92 -4.53
CA GLY A 3 -7.41 16.60 -4.89
C GLY A 3 -6.37 17.07 -3.89
N LYS A 4 -6.54 18.27 -3.29
CA LYS A 4 -5.60 18.77 -2.28
C LYS A 4 -5.63 17.95 -0.98
N ALA A 5 -6.82 17.51 -0.56
CA ALA A 5 -6.99 16.66 0.61
C ALA A 5 -6.35 15.28 0.37
N GLY A 6 -6.66 14.65 -0.77
CA GLY A 6 -6.06 13.37 -1.16
C GLY A 6 -4.53 13.43 -1.29
N LEU A 7 -4.00 14.51 -1.90
CA LEU A 7 -2.56 14.71 -2.02
C LEU A 7 -1.86 14.81 -0.66
N LYS A 8 -2.39 15.64 0.26
CA LYS A 8 -1.82 15.80 1.60
C LYS A 8 -1.87 14.49 2.39
N ALA A 9 -3.02 13.83 2.40
CA ALA A 9 -3.18 12.55 3.08
C ALA A 9 -2.28 11.47 2.46
N GLY A 10 -2.17 11.44 1.14
CA GLY A 10 -1.30 10.53 0.40
C GLY A 10 0.18 10.72 0.74
N LEU A 11 0.66 11.96 0.81
CA LEU A 11 2.05 12.25 1.19
C LEU A 11 2.35 11.85 2.65
N ILE A 12 1.45 12.16 3.59
CA ILE A 12 1.60 11.73 4.98
C ILE A 12 1.58 10.20 5.06
N GLY A 13 0.62 9.57 4.38
CA GLY A 13 0.49 8.13 4.30
C GLY A 13 1.70 7.46 3.66
N THR A 14 2.30 8.09 2.64
CA THR A 14 3.53 7.59 2.01
C THR A 14 4.66 7.46 3.02
N ALA A 15 4.87 8.45 3.88
CA ALA A 15 5.93 8.39 4.89
C ALA A 15 5.75 7.19 5.83
N VAL A 16 4.52 6.93 6.28
CA VAL A 16 4.20 5.78 7.14
C VAL A 16 4.38 4.46 6.40
N LEU A 17 3.88 4.38 5.15
CA LEU A 17 4.00 3.18 4.34
C LEU A 17 5.46 2.87 3.97
N LEU A 18 6.30 3.88 3.73
CA LEU A 18 7.73 3.68 3.49
C LEU A 18 8.43 3.09 4.72
N VAL A 19 8.14 3.60 5.91
CA VAL A 19 8.67 3.02 7.16
C VAL A 19 8.26 1.55 7.28
N MET A 20 6.98 1.22 7.01
CA MET A 20 6.51 -0.17 7.02
C MET A 20 7.17 -1.01 5.93
N THR A 21 7.38 -0.46 4.73
CA THR A 21 8.07 -1.16 3.65
C THR A 21 9.50 -1.52 4.06
N VAL A 22 10.22 -0.60 4.70
CA VAL A 22 11.57 -0.86 5.21
C VAL A 22 11.55 -1.92 6.33
N ILE A 23 10.66 -1.78 7.31
CA ILE A 23 10.53 -2.75 8.41
C ILE A 23 10.27 -4.15 7.86
N ASN A 24 9.37 -4.28 6.87
CA ASN A 24 9.05 -5.57 6.26
C ASN A 24 10.25 -6.27 5.60
N GLN A 25 11.29 -5.52 5.20
CA GLN A 25 12.50 -6.13 4.64
C GLN A 25 13.36 -6.88 5.68
N PHE A 26 13.18 -6.54 6.96
CA PHE A 26 13.92 -7.16 8.06
C PHE A 26 13.11 -8.23 8.80
N LEU A 27 11.82 -8.39 8.47
CA LEU A 27 10.99 -9.41 9.09
C LEU A 27 11.34 -10.80 8.53
N PRO A 28 11.53 -11.80 9.41
CA PRO A 28 11.75 -13.17 8.97
C PRO A 28 10.48 -13.73 8.30
N ALA A 29 10.70 -14.67 7.37
CA ALA A 29 9.61 -15.42 6.76
C ALA A 29 8.79 -16.15 7.84
N GLY A 30 7.46 -16.14 7.71
CA GLY A 30 6.57 -16.83 8.62
C GLY A 30 5.37 -16.01 9.08
N GLY A 31 4.82 -16.32 10.26
CA GLY A 31 3.58 -15.72 10.77
C GLY A 31 3.58 -14.19 10.87
N LEU A 32 4.74 -13.56 11.03
CA LEU A 32 4.88 -12.11 11.07
C LEU A 32 4.49 -11.42 9.74
N VAL A 33 4.59 -12.12 8.61
CA VAL A 33 4.15 -11.60 7.30
C VAL A 33 2.64 -11.36 7.29
N TYR A 34 1.85 -12.26 7.90
CA TYR A 34 0.40 -12.07 7.98
C TYR A 34 0.01 -10.91 8.88
N VAL A 35 0.72 -10.72 10.00
CA VAL A 35 0.52 -9.55 10.89
C VAL A 35 0.84 -8.26 10.15
N SER A 36 1.94 -8.22 9.43
CA SER A 36 2.35 -7.07 8.61
C SER A 36 1.33 -6.75 7.50
N CYS A 37 0.76 -7.78 6.87
CA CYS A 37 -0.31 -7.61 5.89
C CYS A 37 -1.55 -6.97 6.55
N GLY A 38 -1.98 -7.45 7.71
CA GLY A 38 -3.09 -6.88 8.46
C GLY A 38 -2.86 -5.41 8.85
N ILE A 39 -1.67 -5.08 9.33
CA ILE A 39 -1.27 -3.69 9.64
C ILE A 39 -1.32 -2.81 8.39
N SER A 40 -0.83 -3.30 7.26
CA SER A 40 -0.84 -2.56 6.00
C SER A 40 -2.26 -2.24 5.52
N LEU A 41 -3.19 -3.20 5.65
CA LEU A 41 -4.61 -2.97 5.31
C LEU A 41 -5.24 -1.89 6.22
N MET A 42 -4.94 -1.91 7.51
CA MET A 42 -5.39 -0.88 8.45
C MET A 42 -4.79 0.49 8.12
N LEU A 43 -3.52 0.55 7.74
CA LEU A 43 -2.86 1.79 7.34
C LEU A 43 -3.51 2.40 6.09
N TYR A 44 -3.79 1.61 5.05
CA TYR A 44 -4.48 2.12 3.87
C TYR A 44 -5.87 2.67 4.19
N THR A 45 -6.64 1.97 5.03
CA THR A 45 -7.94 2.45 5.49
C THR A 45 -7.79 3.75 6.29
N GLY A 46 -6.80 3.84 7.19
CA GLY A 46 -6.48 5.02 7.97
C GLY A 46 -6.08 6.23 7.11
N ILE A 47 -5.31 6.01 6.05
CA ILE A 47 -4.96 7.05 5.07
C ILE A 47 -6.22 7.60 4.39
N GLY A 48 -7.16 6.73 4.06
CA GLY A 48 -8.46 7.12 3.52
C GLY A 48 -9.28 7.96 4.50
N VAL A 49 -9.35 7.54 5.75
CA VAL A 49 -10.01 8.31 6.84
C VAL A 49 -9.36 9.70 6.97
N LEU A 50 -8.04 9.77 6.95
CA LEU A 50 -7.30 11.04 6.99
C LEU A 50 -7.64 11.93 5.78
N ALA A 51 -7.76 11.35 4.58
CA ALA A 51 -8.15 12.09 3.38
C ALA A 51 -9.58 12.66 3.52
N GLY A 52 -10.51 11.87 4.08
CA GLY A 52 -11.86 12.32 4.41
C GLY A 52 -11.88 13.43 5.47
N PHE A 53 -11.02 13.33 6.49
CA PHE A 53 -10.88 14.36 7.52
C PHE A 53 -10.37 15.70 6.96
N LEU A 54 -9.41 15.66 6.03
CA LEU A 54 -8.83 16.86 5.40
C LEU A 54 -9.75 17.50 4.35
N LEU A 55 -10.89 16.89 4.03
CA LEU A 55 -11.90 17.48 3.15
C LEU A 55 -12.59 18.65 3.84
N ALA A 56 -12.70 19.75 3.09
CA ALA A 56 -13.54 20.88 3.52
C ALA A 56 -15.03 20.52 3.39
N PRO A 57 -15.90 20.98 4.31
CA PRO A 57 -17.35 20.85 4.21
C PRO A 57 -17.91 21.55 2.93
N PRO A 58 -19.04 21.12 2.37
CA PRO A 58 -19.81 19.93 2.75
C PRO A 58 -19.14 18.63 2.28
N ARG A 59 -19.01 17.68 3.21
CA ARG A 59 -18.44 16.36 2.96
C ARG A 59 -19.52 15.44 2.42
N THR A 60 -19.20 14.75 1.33
CA THR A 60 -20.07 13.70 0.77
C THR A 60 -19.28 12.40 0.65
N PRO A 61 -19.93 11.23 0.77
CA PRO A 61 -19.24 9.95 0.63
C PRO A 61 -18.45 9.82 -0.68
N GLY A 62 -18.99 10.33 -1.78
CA GLY A 62 -18.30 10.33 -3.08
C GLY A 62 -17.03 11.19 -3.10
N LYS A 63 -17.05 12.37 -2.45
CA LYS A 63 -15.84 13.19 -2.31
C LYS A 63 -14.82 12.53 -1.38
N GLY A 64 -15.29 11.87 -0.30
CA GLY A 64 -14.45 11.10 0.60
C GLY A 64 -13.79 9.93 -0.10
N ALA A 65 -14.55 9.16 -0.87
CA ALA A 65 -14.03 8.05 -1.66
C ALA A 65 -12.97 8.50 -2.67
N SER A 66 -13.24 9.58 -3.43
CA SER A 66 -12.28 10.07 -4.44
C SER A 66 -11.00 10.64 -3.83
N ALA A 67 -11.11 11.35 -2.69
CA ALA A 67 -9.93 11.83 -1.96
C ALA A 67 -9.12 10.67 -1.36
N GLY A 68 -9.81 9.66 -0.80
CA GLY A 68 -9.20 8.45 -0.28
C GLY A 68 -8.50 7.63 -1.37
N ALA A 69 -9.19 7.40 -2.51
CA ALA A 69 -8.60 6.69 -3.65
C ALA A 69 -7.31 7.37 -4.14
N LEU A 70 -7.33 8.70 -4.28
CA LEU A 70 -6.15 9.47 -4.67
C LEU A 70 -5.03 9.34 -3.65
N ALA A 71 -5.35 9.42 -2.36
CA ALA A 71 -4.39 9.23 -1.28
C ALA A 71 -3.76 7.83 -1.30
N GLY A 72 -4.58 6.80 -1.50
CA GLY A 72 -4.14 5.40 -1.63
C GLY A 72 -3.27 5.15 -2.86
N LEU A 73 -3.62 5.76 -4.00
CA LEU A 73 -2.80 5.69 -5.23
C LEU A 73 -1.42 6.33 -5.03
N ILE A 74 -1.35 7.50 -4.40
CA ILE A 74 -0.08 8.18 -4.13
C ILE A 74 0.75 7.38 -3.13
N GLY A 75 0.16 7.03 -1.98
CA GLY A 75 0.83 6.28 -0.94
C GLY A 75 1.27 4.89 -1.40
N GLY A 76 0.35 4.13 -1.99
CA GLY A 76 0.60 2.80 -2.53
C GLY A 76 1.55 2.79 -3.73
N GLY A 77 1.44 3.80 -4.60
CA GLY A 77 2.32 3.95 -5.77
C GLY A 77 3.76 4.18 -5.37
N ILE A 78 4.02 5.18 -4.53
CA ILE A 78 5.38 5.51 -4.10
C ILE A 78 5.98 4.38 -3.26
N SER A 79 5.25 3.87 -2.25
CA SER A 79 5.74 2.77 -1.41
C SER A 79 5.93 1.48 -2.20
N GLY A 80 5.05 1.18 -3.15
CA GLY A 80 5.16 0.03 -4.05
C GLY A 80 6.36 0.13 -4.99
N LEU A 81 6.62 1.30 -5.57
CA LEU A 81 7.82 1.53 -6.39
C LEU A 81 9.10 1.35 -5.58
N VAL A 82 9.18 1.96 -4.39
CA VAL A 82 10.33 1.79 -3.49
C VAL A 82 10.51 0.33 -3.10
N GLY A 83 9.44 -0.37 -2.75
CA GLY A 83 9.47 -1.81 -2.45
C GLY A 83 10.00 -2.64 -3.62
N THR A 84 9.55 -2.33 -4.84
CA THR A 84 10.02 -2.99 -6.08
C THR A 84 11.51 -2.74 -6.33
N ILE A 85 11.99 -1.51 -6.12
CA ILE A 85 13.42 -1.18 -6.26
C ILE A 85 14.24 -1.96 -5.24
N ILE A 86 13.85 -1.95 -3.96
CA ILE A 86 14.56 -2.69 -2.91
C ILE A 86 14.59 -4.18 -3.24
N MET A 87 13.47 -4.75 -3.65
CA MET A 87 13.37 -6.15 -4.07
C MET A 87 14.34 -6.47 -5.22
N THR A 88 14.37 -5.63 -6.24
CA THR A 88 15.25 -5.81 -7.41
C THR A 88 16.73 -5.77 -7.01
N VAL A 89 17.11 -4.82 -6.14
CA VAL A 89 18.49 -4.71 -5.63
C VAL A 89 18.87 -5.95 -4.82
N ARG A 90 17.99 -6.44 -3.94
CA ARG A 90 18.24 -7.66 -3.15
C ARG A 90 18.45 -8.89 -4.02
N LEU A 91 17.60 -9.06 -5.03
CA LEU A 91 17.73 -10.16 -5.99
C LEU A 91 19.05 -10.06 -6.78
N ALA A 92 19.47 -8.85 -7.17
CA ALA A 92 20.74 -8.64 -7.84
C ALA A 92 21.95 -8.95 -6.96
N GLN A 93 21.80 -8.81 -5.64
CA GLN A 93 22.82 -9.17 -4.65
C GLN A 93 22.78 -10.65 -4.23
N GLY A 94 21.94 -11.46 -4.84
CA GLY A 94 21.76 -12.88 -4.49
C GLY A 94 21.02 -13.11 -3.17
N MET A 95 20.43 -12.06 -2.60
CA MET A 95 19.58 -12.17 -1.41
C MET A 95 18.18 -12.61 -1.86
N GLY A 96 17.60 -13.59 -1.19
CA GLY A 96 16.23 -14.04 -1.45
C GLY A 96 15.18 -12.93 -1.26
N LEU A 97 13.96 -13.20 -1.69
CA LEU A 97 12.82 -12.31 -1.42
C LEU A 97 12.52 -12.28 0.08
N ALA A 98 12.31 -11.07 0.62
CA ALA A 98 11.91 -10.92 2.01
C ALA A 98 10.58 -11.63 2.27
N GLY A 99 10.55 -12.48 3.30
CA GLY A 99 9.35 -13.21 3.69
C GLY A 99 8.99 -14.43 2.82
N VAL A 100 9.81 -14.78 1.83
CA VAL A 100 9.62 -15.97 0.98
C VAL A 100 10.64 -17.04 1.36
N ASP A 101 10.15 -18.25 1.59
CA ASP A 101 11.00 -19.41 1.89
C ASP A 101 11.84 -19.78 0.65
N PRO A 102 13.13 -20.18 0.83
CA PRO A 102 13.96 -20.67 -0.27
C PRO A 102 13.32 -21.81 -1.08
N GLN A 103 12.54 -22.67 -0.44
CA GLN A 103 11.81 -23.75 -1.13
C GLN A 103 10.73 -23.21 -2.06
N GLN A 104 10.02 -22.17 -1.66
CA GLN A 104 9.03 -21.50 -2.50
C GLN A 104 9.70 -20.80 -3.71
N MET A 105 10.88 -20.25 -3.50
CA MET A 105 11.68 -19.66 -4.58
C MET A 105 12.09 -20.70 -5.62
N GLN A 106 12.48 -21.91 -5.19
CA GLN A 106 12.78 -23.01 -6.12
C GLN A 106 11.55 -23.45 -6.91
N GLN A 107 10.41 -23.60 -6.25
CA GLN A 107 9.16 -23.96 -6.92
C GLN A 107 8.75 -22.92 -7.98
N LEU A 108 8.92 -21.64 -7.71
CA LEU A 108 8.66 -20.57 -8.68
C LEU A 108 9.61 -20.67 -9.88
N ALA A 109 10.90 -20.94 -9.64
CA ALA A 109 11.88 -21.14 -10.69
C ALA A 109 11.58 -22.37 -11.55
N GLU A 110 11.16 -23.49 -10.95
CA GLU A 110 10.74 -24.71 -11.65
C GLU A 110 9.50 -24.48 -12.52
N MET A 111 8.59 -23.57 -12.11
CA MET A 111 7.46 -23.15 -12.93
C MET A 111 7.82 -22.16 -14.04
N GLY A 112 9.10 -21.80 -14.19
CA GLY A 112 9.57 -20.82 -15.17
C GLY A 112 9.15 -19.37 -14.85
N LEU A 113 8.73 -19.10 -13.63
CA LEU A 113 8.33 -17.78 -13.19
C LEU A 113 9.55 -17.00 -12.65
N ASP A 114 9.98 -15.98 -13.41
CA ASP A 114 11.02 -15.07 -12.94
C ASP A 114 10.43 -14.17 -11.83
N PRO A 115 11.00 -14.17 -10.60
CA PRO A 115 10.56 -13.30 -9.50
C PRO A 115 10.50 -11.82 -9.88
N ARG A 116 11.33 -11.39 -10.82
CA ARG A 116 11.34 -9.99 -11.32
C ARG A 116 10.07 -9.66 -12.09
N VAL A 117 9.55 -10.61 -12.88
CA VAL A 117 8.31 -10.43 -13.63
C VAL A 117 7.11 -10.38 -12.68
N MET A 118 7.17 -11.09 -11.54
CA MET A 118 6.12 -11.05 -10.52
C MET A 118 6.03 -9.73 -9.75
N ALA A 119 7.05 -8.88 -9.81
CA ALA A 119 7.02 -7.55 -9.18
C ALA A 119 5.93 -6.65 -9.77
N ILE A 120 5.65 -6.77 -11.08
CA ILE A 120 4.65 -5.94 -11.77
C ILE A 120 3.22 -6.26 -11.31
N PRO A 121 2.74 -7.52 -11.33
CA PRO A 121 1.45 -7.88 -10.75
C PRO A 121 1.33 -7.49 -9.27
N GLY A 122 2.39 -7.64 -8.49
CA GLY A 122 2.44 -7.23 -7.08
C GLY A 122 2.22 -5.72 -6.90
N LEU A 123 2.85 -4.90 -7.73
CA LEU A 123 2.65 -3.45 -7.72
C LEU A 123 1.21 -3.07 -8.10
N ILE A 124 0.66 -3.69 -9.14
CA ILE A 124 -0.73 -3.44 -9.58
C ILE A 124 -1.72 -3.84 -8.48
N CYS A 125 -1.53 -5.00 -7.87
CA CYS A 125 -2.36 -5.48 -6.77
C CYS A 125 -2.29 -4.52 -5.57
N ASN A 126 -1.09 -4.06 -5.20
CA ASN A 126 -0.88 -3.09 -4.12
C ASN A 126 -1.58 -1.75 -4.41
N LEU A 127 -1.49 -1.24 -5.64
CA LEU A 127 -2.20 -0.02 -6.06
C LEU A 127 -3.71 -0.19 -6.00
N ALA A 128 -4.25 -1.30 -6.48
CA ALA A 128 -5.69 -1.57 -6.49
C ALA A 128 -6.23 -1.70 -5.06
N LEU A 129 -5.58 -2.52 -4.22
CA LEU A 129 -5.97 -2.69 -2.81
C LEU A 129 -5.80 -1.40 -2.02
N GLY A 130 -4.67 -0.72 -2.17
CA GLY A 130 -4.39 0.53 -1.46
C GLY A 130 -5.40 1.63 -1.80
N SER A 131 -5.70 1.83 -3.09
CA SER A 131 -6.69 2.82 -3.53
C SER A 131 -8.12 2.44 -3.10
N GLY A 132 -8.47 1.16 -3.22
CA GLY A 132 -9.80 0.66 -2.83
C GLY A 132 -10.07 0.80 -1.33
N LEU A 133 -9.14 0.36 -0.49
CA LEU A 133 -9.27 0.46 0.97
C LEU A 133 -9.27 1.92 1.44
N ALA A 134 -8.42 2.75 0.88
CA ALA A 134 -8.39 4.17 1.20
C ALA A 134 -9.67 4.88 0.70
N ALA A 135 -10.24 4.48 -0.44
CA ALA A 135 -11.54 5.00 -0.89
C ALA A 135 -12.66 4.66 0.10
N ILE A 136 -12.70 3.42 0.58
CA ILE A 136 -13.68 2.96 1.59
C ILE A 136 -13.51 3.76 2.88
N GLY A 137 -12.30 3.90 3.41
CA GLY A 137 -12.01 4.68 4.61
C GLY A 137 -12.46 6.13 4.49
N GLY A 138 -12.17 6.76 3.35
CA GLY A 138 -12.58 8.14 3.06
C GLY A 138 -14.10 8.31 2.92
N ALA A 139 -14.77 7.35 2.28
CA ALA A 139 -16.23 7.34 2.14
C ALA A 139 -16.93 7.21 3.50
N ILE A 140 -16.49 6.25 4.33
CA ILE A 140 -17.06 6.02 5.66
C ILE A 140 -16.90 7.27 6.52
N PHE A 141 -15.71 7.87 6.57
CA PHE A 141 -15.49 9.07 7.36
C PHE A 141 -16.39 10.22 6.90
N ALA A 142 -16.47 10.45 5.58
CA ALA A 142 -17.32 11.52 5.02
C ALA A 142 -18.82 11.26 5.22
N ALA A 143 -19.25 10.00 5.29
CA ALA A 143 -20.64 9.64 5.60
C ALA A 143 -21.00 9.91 7.08
N VAL A 144 -20.05 9.63 8.00
CA VAL A 144 -20.25 9.83 9.44
C VAL A 144 -20.19 11.31 9.83
N LYS A 145 -19.37 12.09 9.13
CA LYS A 145 -19.14 13.52 9.37
C LYS A 145 -19.63 14.37 8.19
N SER A 146 -20.88 14.21 7.80
CA SER A 146 -21.53 14.91 6.68
C SER A 146 -22.03 16.31 7.03
N ASP A 147 -21.27 17.08 7.76
CA ASP A 147 -21.61 18.47 8.13
C ASP A 147 -21.52 19.42 6.91
#